data_358caec445c4aac274896b758401a0db
#
_entry.id   358caec445c4aac274896b758401a0db
#
_cell.length_a   1.000
_cell.length_b   1.000
_cell.length_c   1.000
_cell.angle_alpha   90.00
_cell.angle_beta   90.00
_cell.angle_gamma   90.00
#
_symmetry.space_group_name_H-M   'P 1'
#
loop_
_entity.id
_entity.type
_entity.pdbx_description
1 polymer ?
#
loop_
_entity_poly.entity_id
_entity_poly.type
_entity_poly.pdbx_seq_one_letter_code
_entity_poly.pdbx_strand_id
1 'polypeptide(L)'
;MQNLTELHEALARVVLADRQLGDVLTEITAIARRAMPSIEAASITLIRGEKPFTAAYDGQMALDADELQYERGYGPCMDAGRAAQVFLVDDMRSDQRWPDYAQHAAAHGVLSSLSVPLPFQDATIGALNTYAGRPRVIDDHDVELANEVAAWVAIAIGNATKLGDVAAELVRTAAVPSRG
;
A
#
# COMPACT_ATOMS: atom_id res chain seq x y z
N MET A 1 9.27 -10.28 17.30
CA MET A 1 9.54 -9.06 16.50
C MET A 1 10.40 -9.50 15.31
N GLN A 2 9.85 -9.45 14.11
CA GLN A 2 10.65 -9.75 12.91
C GLN A 2 11.72 -8.66 12.74
N ASN A 3 12.97 -9.09 12.52
CA ASN A 3 14.02 -8.14 12.19
C ASN A 3 13.93 -7.76 10.70
N LEU A 4 14.56 -6.66 10.32
CA LEU A 4 14.57 -6.17 8.92
C LEU A 4 15.10 -7.20 7.93
N THR A 5 16.05 -8.03 8.33
CA THR A 5 16.61 -9.08 7.46
C THR A 5 15.57 -10.14 7.12
N GLU A 6 14.83 -10.64 8.11
CA GLU A 6 13.75 -11.62 7.88
C GLU A 6 12.62 -11.03 7.01
N LEU A 7 12.29 -9.77 7.23
CA LEU A 7 11.32 -9.04 6.42
C LEU A 7 11.78 -8.95 4.95
N HIS A 8 13.02 -8.52 4.71
CA HIS A 8 13.58 -8.44 3.36
C HIS A 8 13.63 -9.78 2.65
N GLU A 9 14.03 -10.85 3.34
CA GLU A 9 14.05 -12.20 2.76
C GLU A 9 12.64 -12.68 2.37
N ALA A 10 11.64 -12.41 3.21
CA ALA A 10 10.26 -12.78 2.92
C ALA A 10 9.72 -12.00 1.70
N LEU A 11 9.95 -10.69 1.66
CA LEU A 11 9.51 -9.83 0.56
C LEU A 11 10.22 -10.17 -0.75
N ALA A 12 11.54 -10.40 -0.71
CA ALA A 12 12.31 -10.79 -1.90
C ALA A 12 11.80 -12.10 -2.50
N ARG A 13 11.50 -13.09 -1.68
CA ARG A 13 10.94 -14.37 -2.14
C ARG A 13 9.63 -14.19 -2.91
N VAL A 14 8.77 -13.33 -2.43
CA VAL A 14 7.46 -13.07 -3.03
C VAL A 14 7.60 -12.26 -4.31
N VAL A 15 8.38 -11.19 -4.28
CA VAL A 15 8.55 -10.26 -5.42
C VAL A 15 9.32 -10.89 -6.58
N LEU A 16 10.27 -11.77 -6.29
CA LEU A 16 11.06 -12.46 -7.32
C LEU A 16 10.38 -13.75 -7.86
N ALA A 17 9.29 -14.19 -7.26
CA ALA A 17 8.52 -15.31 -7.78
C ALA A 17 7.78 -14.91 -9.06
N ASP A 18 7.70 -15.84 -10.02
CA ASP A 18 6.93 -15.65 -11.26
C ASP A 18 5.43 -15.86 -10.97
N ARG A 19 4.78 -14.79 -10.52
CA ARG A 19 3.38 -14.79 -10.06
C ARG A 19 2.66 -13.55 -10.56
N GLN A 20 1.33 -13.64 -10.60
CA GLN A 20 0.46 -12.49 -10.91
C GLN A 20 0.65 -11.36 -9.89
N LEU A 21 0.68 -10.11 -10.37
CA LEU A 21 0.91 -8.94 -9.51
C LEU A 21 -0.11 -8.85 -8.36
N GLY A 22 -1.38 -9.12 -8.61
CA GLY A 22 -2.41 -9.11 -7.57
C GLY A 22 -2.12 -10.08 -6.42
N ASP A 23 -1.65 -11.29 -6.73
CA ASP A 23 -1.27 -12.28 -5.73
C ASP A 23 -0.03 -11.84 -4.94
N VAL A 24 0.94 -11.27 -5.63
CA VAL A 24 2.16 -10.70 -5.01
C VAL A 24 1.79 -9.59 -4.03
N LEU A 25 0.97 -8.64 -4.43
CA LEU A 25 0.53 -7.53 -3.57
C LEU A 25 -0.28 -8.02 -2.36
N THR A 26 -1.15 -9.00 -2.56
CA THR A 26 -1.92 -9.62 -1.46
C THR A 26 -0.99 -10.27 -0.44
N GLU A 27 0.02 -11.00 -0.89
CA GLU A 27 0.98 -11.62 0.01
C GLU A 27 1.87 -10.60 0.73
N ILE A 28 2.25 -9.50 0.07
CA ILE A 28 2.97 -8.40 0.70
C ILE A 28 2.15 -7.78 1.83
N THR A 29 0.84 -7.56 1.66
CA THR A 29 -0.01 -7.04 2.74
C THR A 29 -0.06 -8.00 3.94
N ALA A 30 -0.11 -9.30 3.70
CA ALA A 30 -0.06 -10.31 4.75
C ALA A 30 1.30 -10.33 5.48
N ILE A 31 2.41 -10.15 4.76
CA ILE A 31 3.75 -10.02 5.34
C ILE A 31 3.82 -8.77 6.22
N ALA A 32 3.34 -7.62 5.73
CA ALA A 32 3.31 -6.37 6.49
C ALA A 32 2.56 -6.54 7.82
N ARG A 33 1.38 -7.15 7.77
CA ARG A 33 0.60 -7.40 8.98
C ARG A 33 1.30 -8.29 9.98
N ARG A 34 1.98 -9.35 9.54
CA ARG A 34 2.77 -10.21 10.42
C ARG A 34 4.02 -9.52 11.00
N ALA A 35 4.65 -8.66 10.22
CA ALA A 35 5.84 -7.93 10.64
C ALA A 35 5.55 -6.85 11.68
N MET A 36 4.33 -6.31 11.69
CA MET A 36 3.87 -5.25 12.58
C MET A 36 2.75 -5.76 13.50
N PRO A 37 3.06 -6.41 14.65
CA PRO A 37 2.02 -6.99 15.52
C PRO A 37 1.06 -5.98 16.14
N SER A 38 1.40 -4.69 16.11
CA SER A 38 0.54 -3.59 16.58
C SER A 38 -0.68 -3.35 15.69
N ILE A 39 -0.63 -3.73 14.41
CA ILE A 39 -1.71 -3.51 13.46
C ILE A 39 -2.62 -4.74 13.29
N GLU A 40 -3.85 -4.49 12.89
CA GLU A 40 -4.87 -5.52 12.68
C GLU A 40 -5.17 -5.74 11.20
N ALA A 41 -4.89 -4.76 10.37
CA ALA A 41 -5.16 -4.83 8.93
C ALA A 41 -4.18 -3.97 8.14
N ALA A 42 -3.96 -4.33 6.89
CA ALA A 42 -3.11 -3.59 5.94
C ALA A 42 -3.74 -3.60 4.54
N SER A 43 -3.46 -2.54 3.77
CA SER A 43 -3.90 -2.44 2.37
C SER A 43 -2.86 -1.72 1.52
N ILE A 44 -3.00 -1.89 0.21
CA ILE A 44 -2.27 -1.14 -0.80
C ILE A 44 -3.29 -0.38 -1.64
N THR A 45 -3.26 0.95 -1.53
CA THR A 45 -4.02 1.84 -2.40
C THR A 45 -3.17 2.22 -3.60
N LEU A 46 -3.72 2.09 -4.79
CA LEU A 46 -3.14 2.62 -6.03
C LEU A 46 -4.01 3.75 -6.56
N ILE A 47 -3.37 4.75 -7.17
CA ILE A 47 -4.05 5.90 -7.76
C ILE A 47 -3.84 5.84 -9.27
N ARG A 48 -4.92 5.67 -10.01
CA ARG A 48 -4.93 5.68 -11.47
C ARG A 48 -5.57 6.99 -11.94
N GLY A 49 -4.73 7.90 -12.46
CA GLY A 49 -5.17 9.27 -12.68
C GLY A 49 -5.53 9.91 -11.35
N GLU A 50 -6.80 10.32 -11.17
CA GLU A 50 -7.28 10.89 -9.90
C GLU A 50 -8.11 9.89 -9.07
N LYS A 51 -8.26 8.64 -9.56
CA LYS A 51 -9.12 7.62 -8.93
C LYS A 51 -8.30 6.65 -8.10
N PRO A 52 -8.47 6.64 -6.77
CA PRO A 52 -7.90 5.63 -5.90
C PRO A 52 -8.70 4.34 -5.95
N PHE A 53 -8.02 3.22 -5.73
CA PHE A 53 -8.64 1.92 -5.51
C PHE A 53 -7.73 1.04 -4.65
N THR A 54 -8.31 0.10 -3.92
CA THR A 54 -7.55 -0.87 -3.13
C THR A 54 -7.14 -2.03 -4.01
N ALA A 55 -5.83 -2.14 -4.27
CA ALA A 55 -5.26 -3.19 -5.12
C ALA A 55 -5.10 -4.52 -4.37
N ALA A 56 -4.86 -4.47 -3.07
CA ALA A 56 -4.75 -5.63 -2.20
C ALA A 56 -5.02 -5.23 -0.75
N TYR A 57 -5.50 -6.16 0.05
CA TYR A 57 -5.71 -5.95 1.49
C TYR A 57 -5.64 -7.26 2.27
N ASP A 58 -5.32 -7.14 3.54
CA ASP A 58 -5.39 -8.21 4.54
C ASP A 58 -6.10 -7.66 5.79
N GLY A 59 -7.27 -8.20 6.08
CA GLY A 59 -8.20 -7.72 7.10
C GLY A 59 -9.26 -6.77 6.57
N GLN A 60 -10.54 -7.08 6.83
CA GLN A 60 -11.69 -6.30 6.33
C GLN A 60 -11.64 -4.83 6.79
N MET A 61 -11.11 -4.57 7.98
CA MET A 61 -10.92 -3.22 8.52
C MET A 61 -10.16 -2.30 7.54
N ALA A 62 -9.15 -2.83 6.83
CA ALA A 62 -8.38 -2.03 5.87
C ALA A 62 -9.23 -1.64 4.66
N LEU A 63 -9.98 -2.57 4.08
CA LEU A 63 -10.83 -2.27 2.93
C LEU A 63 -11.91 -1.25 3.30
N ASP A 64 -12.57 -1.43 4.43
CA ASP A 64 -13.62 -0.53 4.90
C ASP A 64 -13.09 0.89 5.16
N ALA A 65 -11.91 1.00 5.78
CA ALA A 65 -11.26 2.28 6.02
C ALA A 65 -10.80 2.98 4.73
N ASP A 66 -10.28 2.23 3.77
CA ASP A 66 -9.91 2.75 2.47
C ASP A 66 -11.14 3.29 1.71
N GLU A 67 -12.19 2.50 1.60
CA GLU A 67 -13.42 2.88 0.90
C GLU A 67 -14.07 4.12 1.52
N LEU A 68 -14.04 4.24 2.83
CA LEU A 68 -14.52 5.41 3.56
C LEU A 68 -13.78 6.69 3.14
N GLN A 69 -12.47 6.62 2.92
CA GLN A 69 -11.67 7.72 2.41
C GLN A 69 -12.00 8.04 0.95
N TYR A 70 -12.18 7.02 0.12
CA TYR A 70 -12.53 7.20 -1.30
C TYR A 70 -13.89 7.87 -1.48
N GLU A 71 -14.89 7.49 -0.69
CA GLU A 71 -16.22 8.12 -0.70
C GLU A 71 -16.15 9.61 -0.34
N ARG A 72 -15.28 9.98 0.59
CA ARG A 72 -15.13 11.36 1.05
C ARG A 72 -14.18 12.19 0.20
N GLY A 73 -13.38 11.55 -0.62
CA GLY A 73 -12.39 12.20 -1.46
C GLY A 73 -11.16 12.71 -0.70
N TYR A 74 -11.01 12.39 0.58
CA TYR A 74 -9.85 12.76 1.39
C TYR A 74 -9.63 11.79 2.56
N GLY A 75 -8.43 11.81 3.10
CA GLY A 75 -8.00 10.97 4.22
C GLY A 75 -6.51 10.74 4.20
N PRO A 76 -5.95 10.13 5.25
CA PRO A 76 -4.50 9.94 5.37
C PRO A 76 -3.90 9.12 4.23
N CYS A 77 -4.57 8.08 3.72
CA CYS A 77 -4.01 7.28 2.63
C CYS A 77 -4.00 8.05 1.30
N MET A 78 -5.06 8.81 1.02
CA MET A 78 -5.13 9.62 -0.20
C MET A 78 -4.12 10.77 -0.15
N ASP A 79 -3.97 11.41 1.00
CA ASP A 79 -3.01 12.50 1.19
C ASP A 79 -1.58 11.98 1.15
N ALA A 80 -1.29 10.80 1.70
CA ALA A 80 0.02 10.16 1.56
C ALA A 80 0.37 9.93 0.09
N GLY A 81 -0.55 9.39 -0.69
CA GLY A 81 -0.37 9.19 -2.12
C GLY A 81 -0.17 10.48 -2.90
N ARG A 82 -0.92 11.53 -2.59
CA ARG A 82 -0.88 12.81 -3.30
C ARG A 82 0.30 13.69 -2.91
N ALA A 83 0.63 13.73 -1.61
CA ALA A 83 1.67 14.61 -1.07
C ALA A 83 3.05 13.95 -1.00
N ALA A 84 3.17 12.66 -1.27
CA ALA A 84 4.38 11.86 -1.09
C ALA A 84 4.95 11.98 0.34
N GLN A 85 4.07 11.92 1.33
CA GLN A 85 4.40 12.06 2.76
C GLN A 85 3.82 10.93 3.57
N VAL A 86 4.49 10.61 4.67
CA VAL A 86 4.00 9.68 5.68
C VAL A 86 2.99 10.38 6.58
N PHE A 87 1.85 9.75 6.81
CA PHE A 87 0.83 10.23 7.75
C PHE A 87 0.56 9.19 8.82
N LEU A 88 0.92 9.53 10.06
CA LEU A 88 0.59 8.78 11.26
C LEU A 88 -0.60 9.44 11.95
N VAL A 89 -1.62 8.65 12.24
CA VAL A 89 -2.76 9.02 13.08
C VAL A 89 -2.67 8.25 14.38
N ASP A 90 -2.27 8.92 15.45
CA ASP A 90 -2.11 8.30 16.77
C ASP A 90 -3.44 7.93 17.42
N ASP A 91 -4.42 8.81 17.32
CA ASP A 91 -5.75 8.59 17.84
C ASP A 91 -6.80 9.24 16.94
N MET A 92 -7.57 8.42 16.26
CA MET A 92 -8.60 8.86 15.32
C MET A 92 -9.69 9.73 15.97
N ARG A 93 -9.90 9.56 17.27
CA ARG A 93 -10.92 10.30 18.02
C ARG A 93 -10.56 11.77 18.26
N SER A 94 -9.28 12.09 18.20
CA SER A 94 -8.77 13.45 18.48
C SER A 94 -8.06 14.08 17.28
N ASP A 95 -7.89 13.36 16.17
CA ASP A 95 -7.25 13.91 14.99
C ASP A 95 -8.18 14.88 14.25
N GLN A 96 -7.70 16.10 14.03
CA GLN A 96 -8.47 17.17 13.40
C GLN A 96 -8.08 17.43 11.93
N ARG A 97 -7.10 16.70 11.40
CA ARG A 97 -6.67 16.87 10.00
C ARG A 97 -7.72 16.39 9.01
N TRP A 98 -8.48 15.35 9.37
CA TRP A 98 -9.55 14.74 8.57
C TRP A 98 -10.79 14.49 9.43
N PRO A 99 -11.46 15.55 9.94
CA PRO A 99 -12.44 15.40 11.03
C PRO A 99 -13.62 14.49 10.69
N ASP A 100 -14.16 14.59 9.49
CA ASP A 100 -15.29 13.76 9.07
C ASP A 100 -14.88 12.29 8.87
N TYR A 101 -13.75 12.05 8.17
CA TYR A 101 -13.20 10.69 8.04
C TYR A 101 -12.84 10.09 9.40
N ALA A 102 -12.09 10.83 10.22
CA ALA A 102 -11.59 10.34 11.50
C ALA A 102 -12.74 9.96 12.46
N GLN A 103 -13.80 10.74 12.48
CA GLN A 103 -14.98 10.44 13.29
C GLN A 103 -15.67 9.14 12.87
N HIS A 104 -15.85 8.93 11.57
CA HIS A 104 -16.47 7.72 11.03
C HIS A 104 -15.55 6.50 11.18
N ALA A 105 -14.25 6.65 10.93
CA ALA A 105 -13.27 5.58 11.12
C ALA A 105 -13.25 5.10 12.59
N ALA A 106 -13.21 6.02 13.54
CA ALA A 106 -13.28 5.71 14.97
C ALA A 106 -14.58 4.98 15.35
N ALA A 107 -15.72 5.40 14.81
CA ALA A 107 -17.01 4.75 15.03
C ALA A 107 -17.04 3.31 14.50
N HIS A 108 -16.23 2.97 13.50
CA HIS A 108 -16.06 1.63 12.92
C HIS A 108 -14.87 0.86 13.52
N GLY A 109 -14.29 1.36 14.61
CA GLY A 109 -13.26 0.65 15.36
C GLY A 109 -11.82 0.90 14.90
N VAL A 110 -11.56 1.80 13.95
CA VAL A 110 -10.20 2.22 13.57
C VAL A 110 -9.75 3.36 14.47
N LEU A 111 -8.79 3.11 15.35
CA LEU A 111 -8.33 4.10 16.33
C LEU A 111 -6.95 4.67 16.04
N SER A 112 -6.11 3.95 15.30
CA SER A 112 -4.84 4.48 14.78
C SER A 112 -4.55 3.95 13.38
N SER A 113 -3.79 4.69 12.61
CA SER A 113 -3.38 4.29 11.27
C SER A 113 -2.04 4.90 10.86
N LEU A 114 -1.38 4.23 9.93
CA LEU A 114 -0.17 4.72 9.29
C LEU A 114 -0.31 4.55 7.79
N SER A 115 -0.15 5.63 7.04
CA SER A 115 -0.11 5.62 5.58
C SER A 115 1.25 6.10 5.10
N VAL A 116 1.94 5.27 4.34
CA VAL A 116 3.23 5.58 3.73
C VAL A 116 3.12 5.61 2.22
N PRO A 117 3.68 6.63 1.55
CA PRO A 117 3.60 6.73 0.10
C PRO A 117 4.40 5.62 -0.58
N LEU A 118 3.93 5.16 -1.74
CA LEU A 118 4.67 4.23 -2.59
C LEU A 118 5.62 5.02 -3.50
N PRO A 119 6.94 4.88 -3.37
CA PRO A 119 7.87 5.53 -4.27
C PRO A 119 7.89 4.82 -5.62
N PHE A 120 7.70 5.55 -6.73
CA PHE A 120 7.77 4.97 -8.07
C PHE A 120 8.22 6.01 -9.10
N GLN A 121 9.41 5.81 -9.72
CA GLN A 121 9.96 6.62 -10.82
C GLN A 121 9.76 8.14 -10.64
N ASP A 122 10.13 8.68 -9.50
CA ASP A 122 9.95 10.09 -9.12
C ASP A 122 8.49 10.55 -8.96
N ALA A 123 7.52 9.63 -9.11
CA ALA A 123 6.10 9.88 -8.86
C ALA A 123 5.57 8.92 -7.80
N THR A 124 4.65 9.41 -6.97
CA THR A 124 3.92 8.58 -6.03
C THR A 124 2.67 8.04 -6.71
N ILE A 125 2.47 6.72 -6.65
CA ILE A 125 1.36 6.03 -7.31
C ILE A 125 0.30 5.51 -6.34
N GLY A 126 0.48 5.73 -5.05
CA GLY A 126 -0.44 5.29 -4.02
C GLY A 126 0.19 5.25 -2.63
N ALA A 127 -0.35 4.41 -1.77
CA ALA A 127 0.09 4.28 -0.38
C ALA A 127 -0.02 2.84 0.12
N LEU A 128 0.88 2.47 1.03
CA LEU A 128 0.71 1.35 1.93
C LEU A 128 0.02 1.88 3.18
N ASN A 129 -1.09 1.25 3.57
CA ASN A 129 -1.89 1.64 4.73
C ASN A 129 -1.91 0.54 5.77
N THR A 130 -1.82 0.91 7.02
CA THR A 130 -1.94 0.00 8.16
C THR A 130 -2.92 0.58 9.17
N TYR A 131 -3.72 -0.27 9.79
CA TYR A 131 -4.82 0.12 10.66
C TYR A 131 -4.82 -0.70 11.94
N ALA A 132 -5.17 -0.06 13.05
CA ALA A 132 -5.28 -0.70 14.35
C ALA A 132 -6.53 -0.24 15.10
N GLY A 133 -7.13 -1.16 15.87
CA GLY A 133 -8.29 -0.91 16.73
C GLY A 133 -7.94 -0.32 18.10
N ARG A 134 -6.68 0.06 18.30
CA ARG A 134 -6.20 0.71 19.53
C ARG A 134 -5.44 1.98 19.18
N PRO A 135 -5.54 3.02 20.02
CA PRO A 135 -4.81 4.26 19.79
C PRO A 135 -3.35 4.11 20.21
N ARG A 136 -2.47 4.88 19.60
CA ARG A 136 -1.04 5.05 19.97
C ARG A 136 -0.25 3.75 20.05
N VAL A 137 -0.54 2.81 19.14
CA VAL A 137 0.14 1.51 19.11
C VAL A 137 1.19 1.39 18.01
N ILE A 138 1.19 2.34 17.08
CA ILE A 138 2.14 2.39 15.94
C ILE A 138 3.34 3.24 16.37
N ASP A 139 4.51 2.65 16.39
CA ASP A 139 5.75 3.31 16.81
C ASP A 139 6.70 3.61 15.64
N ASP A 140 7.85 4.19 15.93
CA ASP A 140 8.85 4.55 14.92
C ASP A 140 9.41 3.32 14.20
N HIS A 141 9.49 2.17 14.86
CA HIS A 141 9.92 0.93 14.25
C HIS A 141 8.87 0.43 13.24
N ASP A 142 7.59 0.53 13.56
CA ASP A 142 6.51 0.23 12.61
C ASP A 142 6.59 1.14 11.37
N VAL A 143 6.93 2.41 11.56
CA VAL A 143 7.14 3.35 10.44
C VAL A 143 8.31 2.91 9.55
N GLU A 144 9.42 2.48 10.12
CA GLU A 144 10.56 1.93 9.37
C GLU A 144 10.15 0.70 8.57
N LEU A 145 9.48 -0.27 9.21
CA LEU A 145 9.00 -1.49 8.55
C LEU A 145 8.03 -1.17 7.41
N ALA A 146 7.09 -0.26 7.63
CA ALA A 146 6.13 0.15 6.61
C ALA A 146 6.80 0.81 5.39
N ASN A 147 7.81 1.65 5.61
CA ASN A 147 8.59 2.25 4.52
C ASN A 147 9.34 1.19 3.70
N GLU A 148 9.93 0.19 4.35
CA GLU A 148 10.59 -0.94 3.67
C GLU A 148 9.59 -1.75 2.84
N VAL A 149 8.43 -2.07 3.40
CA VAL A 149 7.36 -2.77 2.66
C VAL A 149 6.90 -1.94 1.46
N ALA A 150 6.70 -0.63 1.62
CA ALA A 150 6.29 0.27 0.54
C ALA A 150 7.31 0.28 -0.62
N ALA A 151 8.60 0.25 -0.31
CA ALA A 151 9.66 0.15 -1.33
C ALA A 151 9.56 -1.15 -2.13
N TRP A 152 9.30 -2.28 -1.49
CA TRP A 152 9.11 -3.57 -2.17
C TRP A 152 7.83 -3.64 -3.00
N VAL A 153 6.74 -3.00 -2.55
CA VAL A 153 5.53 -2.82 -3.35
C VAL A 153 5.84 -2.08 -4.65
N ALA A 154 6.59 -0.99 -4.57
CA ALA A 154 6.99 -0.21 -5.74
C ALA A 154 7.86 -1.03 -6.70
N ILE A 155 8.78 -1.86 -6.19
CA ILE A 155 9.58 -2.78 -7.00
C ILE A 155 8.68 -3.80 -7.72
N ALA A 156 7.74 -4.41 -7.03
CA ALA A 156 6.81 -5.39 -7.61
C ALA A 156 5.99 -4.80 -8.75
N ILE A 157 5.45 -3.59 -8.56
CA ILE A 157 4.68 -2.88 -9.58
C ILE A 157 5.57 -2.50 -10.76
N GLY A 158 6.78 -1.99 -10.50
CA GLY A 158 7.75 -1.62 -11.54
C GLY A 158 8.17 -2.82 -12.40
N ASN A 159 8.42 -3.97 -11.79
CA ASN A 159 8.76 -5.20 -12.50
C ASN A 159 7.61 -5.66 -13.39
N ALA A 160 6.37 -5.66 -12.89
CA ALA A 160 5.19 -6.06 -13.65
C ALA A 160 4.95 -5.13 -14.85
N THR A 161 5.15 -3.82 -14.70
CA THR A 161 5.02 -2.84 -15.78
C THR A 161 6.07 -3.07 -16.85
N LYS A 162 7.35 -3.26 -16.49
CA LYS A 162 8.43 -3.54 -17.45
C LYS A 162 8.20 -4.81 -18.23
N LEU A 163 7.76 -5.89 -17.61
CA LEU A 163 7.42 -7.14 -18.28
C LEU A 163 6.27 -6.95 -19.28
N GLY A 164 5.25 -6.18 -18.90
CA GLY A 164 4.14 -5.83 -19.78
C GLY A 164 4.59 -5.03 -21.01
N ASP A 165 5.46 -4.06 -20.82
CA ASP A 165 6.03 -3.24 -21.91
C ASP A 165 6.90 -4.08 -22.85
N VAL A 166 7.74 -4.96 -22.33
CA VAL A 166 8.55 -5.89 -23.13
C VAL A 166 7.68 -6.84 -23.93
N ALA A 167 6.65 -7.43 -23.33
CA ALA A 167 5.72 -8.31 -24.01
C ALA A 167 4.96 -7.58 -25.13
N ALA A 168 4.50 -6.34 -24.90
CA ALA A 168 3.86 -5.53 -25.92
C ALA A 168 4.78 -5.20 -27.10
N GLU A 169 6.06 -4.91 -26.83
CA GLU A 169 7.07 -4.63 -27.85
C GLU A 169 7.34 -5.88 -28.70
N LEU A 170 7.49 -7.05 -28.08
CA LEU A 170 7.69 -8.29 -28.80
C LEU A 170 6.52 -8.63 -29.73
N VAL A 171 5.28 -8.40 -29.28
CA VAL A 171 4.08 -8.59 -30.10
C VAL A 171 4.06 -7.64 -31.30
N ARG A 172 4.41 -6.37 -31.11
CA ARG A 172 4.52 -5.39 -32.20
C ARG A 172 5.58 -5.77 -33.22
N THR A 173 6.74 -6.23 -32.77
CA THR A 173 7.84 -6.64 -33.63
C THR A 173 7.49 -7.88 -34.46
N ALA A 174 6.78 -8.85 -33.85
CA ALA A 174 6.33 -10.08 -34.54
C ALA A 174 5.23 -9.81 -35.57
N ALA A 175 4.45 -8.73 -35.43
CA ALA A 175 3.37 -8.38 -36.35
C ALA A 175 3.83 -7.60 -37.60
N VAL A 176 5.11 -7.23 -37.73
CA VAL A 176 5.66 -6.60 -38.95
C VAL A 176 5.91 -7.69 -40.00
N PRO A 177 5.19 -7.67 -41.16
CA PRO A 177 5.48 -8.63 -42.22
C PRO A 177 6.89 -8.38 -42.76
N SER A 178 7.68 -9.44 -42.87
CA SER A 178 8.93 -9.37 -43.61
C SER A 178 8.61 -8.94 -45.05
N ARG A 179 9.03 -7.72 -45.42
CA ARG A 179 9.02 -7.31 -46.83
C ARG A 179 10.08 -8.15 -47.53
N GLY A 180 9.59 -9.14 -48.27
CA GLY A 180 10.42 -9.86 -49.24
C GLY A 180 10.80 -8.97 -50.41
#